data_5e8232bcd8e20f94b629f7f73b0be26e
#
_entry.id   5e8232bcd8e20f94b629f7f73b0be26e
#
_cell.length_a   1.000
_cell.length_b   1.000
_cell.length_c   1.000
_cell.angle_alpha   90.00
_cell.angle_beta   90.00
_cell.angle_gamma   90.00
#
_symmetry.space_group_name_H-M   'P 1'
#
loop_
_entity.id
_entity.type
_entity.pdbx_description
1 polymer ?
#
loop_
_entity_poly.entity_id
_entity_poly.type
_entity_poly.pdbx_seq_one_letter_code
_entity_poly.pdbx_strand_id
1 'polypeptide(L)'
;MNVNILLIVLLGMLVGGLSGLFGVGGGFLMTPLLIFLGIPPAVAVGTEAPHVLASSVSGVIAHWRRKNVDFKMGFFLMIGGVVGSTVGVNLFKILRIFGQIDIVIQMLFLIFLGFIGFSMAFESAKTTITKYRTTSSIRTKLHQHSWIHGLPFKLRFHRSKLYISTIPPIVIGFFVGMLSAMMGVGGGFIMIPAMVYILGMSTNVVVGTSLFQIIFVTANSTFFQSYLNQTVDIILASLMIVGGVIGAQIGARLGTKLKAEYLRGILAILVLAVCAKIFTDLTLTPANLFSLDLL
;
A
#
# COMPACT_ATOMS: atom_id res chain seq x y z
N MET A 1 13.04 11.37 21.67
CA MET A 1 11.94 11.82 20.80
C MET A 1 10.71 12.13 21.64
N ASN A 2 10.30 13.40 21.73
CA ASN A 2 9.05 13.77 22.40
C ASN A 2 7.86 13.64 21.44
N VAL A 3 7.61 12.43 20.97
CA VAL A 3 6.43 12.20 20.11
C VAL A 3 5.24 11.86 21.00
N ASN A 4 4.15 12.58 20.83
CA ASN A 4 2.95 12.38 21.63
C ASN A 4 2.33 11.01 21.35
N ILE A 5 2.28 10.13 22.35
CA ILE A 5 1.74 8.77 22.25
C ILE A 5 0.33 8.77 21.67
N LEU A 6 -0.52 9.69 22.11
CA LEU A 6 -1.89 9.82 21.63
C LEU A 6 -1.95 10.12 20.13
N LEU A 7 -1.05 10.98 19.64
CA LEU A 7 -0.96 11.33 18.23
C LEU A 7 -0.59 10.11 17.37
N ILE A 8 0.36 9.28 17.80
CA ILE A 8 0.75 8.06 17.07
C ILE A 8 -0.42 7.07 17.00
N VAL A 9 -1.11 6.84 18.10
CA VAL A 9 -2.27 5.93 18.14
C VAL A 9 -3.39 6.45 17.24
N LEU A 10 -3.68 7.75 17.26
CA LEU A 10 -4.68 8.37 16.39
C LEU A 10 -4.29 8.29 14.91
N LEU A 11 -3.03 8.55 14.57
CA LEU A 11 -2.53 8.37 13.22
C LEU A 11 -2.64 6.91 12.76
N GLY A 12 -2.22 5.96 13.61
CA GLY A 12 -2.40 4.53 13.35
C GLY A 12 -3.86 4.17 13.11
N MET A 13 -4.78 4.71 13.91
CA MET A 13 -6.22 4.47 13.77
C MET A 13 -6.78 5.06 12.46
N LEU A 14 -6.39 6.27 12.11
CA LEU A 14 -6.81 6.94 10.88
C LEU A 14 -6.30 6.20 9.65
N VAL A 15 -5.00 5.90 9.62
CA VAL A 15 -4.35 5.20 8.51
C VAL A 15 -4.82 3.74 8.41
N GLY A 16 -4.96 3.05 9.54
CA GLY A 16 -5.57 1.72 9.59
C GLY A 16 -7.02 1.73 9.08
N GLY A 17 -7.80 2.78 9.40
CA GLY A 17 -9.14 2.99 8.88
C GLY A 17 -9.17 3.09 7.36
N LEU A 18 -8.27 3.88 6.78
CA LEU A 18 -8.10 3.98 5.32
C LEU A 18 -7.65 2.63 4.72
N SER A 19 -6.78 1.90 5.39
CA SER A 19 -6.37 0.54 4.98
C SER A 19 -7.56 -0.41 4.88
N GLY A 20 -8.40 -0.44 5.90
CA GLY A 20 -9.60 -1.28 5.93
C GLY A 20 -10.65 -0.88 4.88
N LEU A 21 -10.77 0.42 4.57
CA LEU A 21 -11.67 0.96 3.55
C LEU A 21 -11.25 0.56 2.13
N PHE A 22 -9.97 0.77 1.81
CA PHE A 22 -9.45 0.68 0.44
C PHE A 22 -8.71 -0.62 0.15
N GLY A 23 -8.34 -1.39 1.18
CA GLY A 23 -7.52 -2.59 1.02
C GLY A 23 -6.07 -2.32 0.62
N VAL A 24 -5.60 -1.11 0.88
CA VAL A 24 -4.29 -0.61 0.43
C VAL A 24 -3.15 -0.99 1.37
N GLY A 25 -3.47 -1.43 2.60
CA GLY A 25 -2.46 -1.77 3.61
C GLY A 25 -2.02 -0.59 4.49
N GLY A 26 -2.49 0.64 4.22
CA GLY A 26 -2.29 1.82 5.09
C GLY A 26 -0.92 2.47 5.06
N GLY A 27 0.14 1.71 4.90
CA GLY A 27 1.52 2.20 5.02
C GLY A 27 1.92 3.30 4.04
N PHE A 28 1.22 3.46 2.93
CA PHE A 28 1.53 4.49 1.94
C PHE A 28 1.36 5.93 2.48
N LEU A 29 0.58 6.12 3.53
CA LEU A 29 0.43 7.40 4.22
C LEU A 29 1.22 7.47 5.52
N MET A 30 1.27 6.35 6.26
CA MET A 30 1.88 6.34 7.58
C MET A 30 3.38 6.60 7.51
N THR A 31 4.10 5.95 6.59
CA THR A 31 5.54 6.18 6.42
C THR A 31 5.87 7.66 6.17
N PRO A 32 5.27 8.37 5.18
CA PRO A 32 5.48 9.80 5.02
C PRO A 32 5.11 10.63 6.27
N LEU A 33 4.01 10.30 6.94
CA LEU A 33 3.60 11.01 8.16
C LEU A 33 4.61 10.85 9.30
N LEU A 34 5.21 9.67 9.44
CA LEU A 34 6.29 9.43 10.41
C LEU A 34 7.54 10.25 10.05
N ILE A 35 7.88 10.34 8.77
CA ILE A 35 8.99 11.17 8.29
C ILE A 35 8.74 12.65 8.62
N PHE A 36 7.52 13.15 8.41
CA PHE A 36 7.15 14.53 8.76
C PHE A 36 7.19 14.81 10.28
N LEU A 37 7.04 13.77 11.10
CA LEU A 37 7.24 13.84 12.55
C LEU A 37 8.72 13.80 12.98
N GLY A 38 9.64 13.77 12.00
CA GLY A 38 11.09 13.75 12.25
C GLY A 38 11.66 12.36 12.51
N ILE A 39 10.92 11.29 12.19
CA ILE A 39 11.43 9.92 12.29
C ILE A 39 12.26 9.63 11.02
N PRO A 40 13.51 9.12 11.17
CA PRO A 40 14.34 8.79 10.02
C PRO A 40 13.62 7.86 9.03
N PRO A 41 13.72 8.08 7.71
CA PRO A 41 12.99 7.32 6.71
C PRO A 41 13.21 5.81 6.81
N ALA A 42 14.44 5.36 7.07
CA ALA A 42 14.76 3.96 7.25
C ALA A 42 14.01 3.32 8.44
N VAL A 43 13.90 4.04 9.57
CA VAL A 43 13.17 3.58 10.77
C VAL A 43 11.66 3.60 10.52
N ALA A 44 11.15 4.65 9.85
CA ALA A 44 9.73 4.76 9.49
C ALA A 44 9.29 3.55 8.64
N VAL A 45 10.06 3.20 7.60
CA VAL A 45 9.80 2.04 6.72
C VAL A 45 9.83 0.72 7.50
N GLY A 46 10.86 0.50 8.33
CA GLY A 46 10.98 -0.75 9.10
C GLY A 46 9.86 -0.92 10.12
N THR A 47 9.50 0.16 10.82
CA THR A 47 8.48 0.16 11.89
C THR A 47 7.06 0.11 11.34
N GLU A 48 6.84 0.57 10.11
CA GLU A 48 5.53 0.51 9.46
C GLU A 48 5.13 -0.92 9.05
N ALA A 49 6.06 -1.77 8.64
CA ALA A 49 5.78 -3.12 8.17
C ALA A 49 4.94 -3.97 9.17
N PRO A 50 5.25 -4.05 10.48
CA PRO A 50 4.42 -4.75 11.46
C PRO A 50 3.05 -4.10 11.67
N HIS A 51 2.92 -2.78 11.56
CA HIS A 51 1.61 -2.10 11.62
C HIS A 51 0.73 -2.50 10.44
N VAL A 52 1.27 -2.50 9.21
CA VAL A 52 0.56 -2.94 8.01
C VAL A 52 0.18 -4.43 8.10
N LEU A 53 1.05 -5.27 8.65
CA LEU A 53 0.76 -6.68 8.91
C LEU A 53 -0.50 -6.81 9.78
N ALA A 54 -0.51 -6.18 10.94
CA ALA A 54 -1.60 -6.27 11.90
C ALA A 54 -2.93 -5.70 11.35
N SER A 55 -2.89 -4.55 10.70
CA SER A 55 -4.06 -3.91 10.08
C SER A 55 -4.61 -4.76 8.93
N SER A 56 -3.73 -5.40 8.12
CA SER A 56 -4.12 -6.27 7.02
C SER A 56 -4.77 -7.56 7.50
N VAL A 57 -4.27 -8.19 8.57
CA VAL A 57 -4.92 -9.34 9.21
C VAL A 57 -6.34 -8.98 9.64
N SER A 58 -6.49 -7.84 10.31
CA SER A 58 -7.81 -7.34 10.74
C SER A 58 -8.75 -7.10 9.55
N GLY A 59 -8.24 -6.50 8.47
CA GLY A 59 -8.98 -6.23 7.24
C GLY A 59 -9.39 -7.50 6.49
N VAL A 60 -8.48 -8.47 6.35
CA VAL A 60 -8.78 -9.75 5.67
C VAL A 60 -9.92 -10.49 6.34
N ILE A 61 -9.95 -10.55 7.67
CA ILE A 61 -11.03 -11.23 8.41
C ILE A 61 -12.40 -10.63 8.05
N ALA A 62 -12.49 -9.30 7.94
CA ALA A 62 -13.72 -8.62 7.57
C ALA A 62 -14.16 -8.92 6.12
N HIS A 63 -13.20 -8.95 5.17
CA HIS A 63 -13.46 -9.26 3.77
C HIS A 63 -13.70 -10.75 3.50
N TRP A 64 -13.07 -11.64 4.25
CA TRP A 64 -13.28 -13.08 4.18
C TRP A 64 -14.71 -13.47 4.57
N ARG A 65 -15.22 -12.92 5.68
CA ARG A 65 -16.62 -13.13 6.09
C ARG A 65 -17.62 -12.72 5.01
N ARG A 66 -17.25 -11.77 4.15
CA ARG A 66 -18.07 -11.30 2.99
C ARG A 66 -17.81 -12.10 1.71
N LYS A 67 -16.96 -13.13 1.76
CA LYS A 67 -16.58 -13.97 0.60
C LYS A 67 -15.86 -13.17 -0.52
N ASN A 68 -15.23 -12.05 -0.20
CA ASN A 68 -14.53 -11.14 -1.13
C ASN A 68 -13.02 -11.42 -1.22
N VAL A 69 -12.56 -12.63 -0.90
CA VAL A 69 -11.15 -13.04 -1.00
C VAL A 69 -11.00 -14.19 -1.98
N ASP A 70 -10.14 -14.05 -2.98
CA ASP A 70 -9.72 -15.15 -3.85
C ASP A 70 -8.39 -15.71 -3.37
N PHE A 71 -8.46 -16.75 -2.53
CA PHE A 71 -7.25 -17.37 -1.94
C PHE A 71 -6.34 -17.98 -3.01
N LYS A 72 -6.90 -18.49 -4.11
CA LYS A 72 -6.10 -19.10 -5.18
C LYS A 72 -5.28 -18.05 -5.91
N MET A 73 -5.88 -16.90 -6.24
CA MET A 73 -5.17 -15.76 -6.84
C MET A 73 -4.17 -15.18 -5.84
N GLY A 74 -4.60 -14.96 -4.59
CA GLY A 74 -3.77 -14.46 -3.51
C GLY A 74 -2.53 -15.32 -3.24
N PHE A 75 -2.63 -16.65 -3.40
CA PHE A 75 -1.50 -17.57 -3.24
C PHE A 75 -0.41 -17.34 -4.29
N PHE A 76 -0.76 -17.17 -5.56
CA PHE A 76 0.24 -16.89 -6.60
C PHE A 76 0.87 -15.51 -6.45
N LEU A 77 0.07 -14.50 -6.08
CA LEU A 77 0.57 -13.17 -5.73
C LEU A 77 1.50 -13.21 -4.51
N MET A 78 1.17 -14.03 -3.51
CA MET A 78 1.97 -14.22 -2.30
C MET A 78 3.34 -14.82 -2.62
N ILE A 79 3.40 -15.89 -3.44
CA ILE A 79 4.69 -16.50 -3.82
C ILE A 79 5.62 -15.46 -4.45
N GLY A 80 5.13 -14.74 -5.46
CA GLY A 80 5.90 -13.66 -6.07
C GLY A 80 6.27 -12.58 -5.05
N GLY A 81 5.30 -12.17 -4.21
CA GLY A 81 5.47 -11.12 -3.22
C GLY A 81 6.51 -11.43 -2.14
N VAL A 82 6.54 -12.65 -1.62
CA VAL A 82 7.54 -13.08 -0.63
C VAL A 82 8.94 -13.08 -1.23
N VAL A 83 9.11 -13.63 -2.44
CA VAL A 83 10.41 -13.59 -3.14
C VAL A 83 10.81 -12.13 -3.41
N GLY A 84 9.88 -11.32 -3.93
CA GLY A 84 10.12 -9.91 -4.21
C GLY A 84 10.49 -9.11 -2.96
N SER A 85 9.78 -9.31 -1.84
CA SER A 85 10.08 -8.61 -0.59
C SER A 85 11.44 -9.01 0.00
N THR A 86 11.85 -10.27 -0.14
CA THR A 86 13.20 -10.70 0.26
C THR A 86 14.27 -9.98 -0.55
N VAL A 87 14.09 -9.88 -1.87
CA VAL A 87 15.00 -9.10 -2.74
C VAL A 87 14.98 -7.62 -2.34
N GLY A 88 13.79 -7.05 -2.09
CA GLY A 88 13.63 -5.65 -1.70
C GLY A 88 14.32 -5.30 -0.38
N VAL A 89 14.24 -6.15 0.65
CA VAL A 89 14.96 -5.93 1.93
C VAL A 89 16.46 -6.00 1.76
N ASN A 90 16.96 -6.92 0.92
CA ASN A 90 18.40 -6.98 0.64
C ASN A 90 18.88 -5.74 -0.13
N LEU A 91 18.09 -5.26 -1.10
CA LEU A 91 18.37 -4.01 -1.81
C LEU A 91 18.35 -2.81 -0.86
N PHE A 92 17.38 -2.76 0.05
CA PHE A 92 17.32 -1.77 1.13
C PHE A 92 18.61 -1.75 1.95
N LYS A 93 19.09 -2.93 2.38
CA LYS A 93 20.36 -3.07 3.13
C LYS A 93 21.54 -2.50 2.35
N ILE A 94 21.66 -2.83 1.07
CA ILE A 94 22.74 -2.35 0.19
C ILE A 94 22.70 -0.82 0.10
N LEU A 95 21.54 -0.23 -0.20
CA LEU A 95 21.36 1.21 -0.31
C LEU A 95 21.65 1.93 1.02
N ARG A 96 21.30 1.30 2.14
CA ARG A 96 21.61 1.82 3.48
C ARG A 96 23.12 1.87 3.74
N ILE A 97 23.87 0.84 3.34
CA ILE A 97 25.35 0.82 3.46
C ILE A 97 25.97 1.97 2.65
N PHE A 98 25.41 2.28 1.48
CA PHE A 98 25.86 3.41 0.66
C PHE A 98 25.35 4.77 1.17
N GLY A 99 24.55 4.83 2.23
CA GLY A 99 23.98 6.07 2.78
C GLY A 99 22.92 6.74 1.91
N GLN A 100 22.41 6.05 0.87
CA GLN A 100 21.47 6.62 -0.10
C GLN A 100 20.01 6.24 0.15
N ILE A 101 19.74 5.44 1.17
CA ILE A 101 18.41 4.84 1.39
C ILE A 101 17.32 5.90 1.60
N ASP A 102 17.61 6.97 2.34
CA ASP A 102 16.61 7.97 2.71
C ASP A 102 16.14 8.77 1.49
N ILE A 103 17.06 9.11 0.58
CA ILE A 103 16.73 9.78 -0.68
C ILE A 103 15.94 8.83 -1.58
N VAL A 104 16.34 7.56 -1.68
CA VAL A 104 15.65 6.55 -2.50
C VAL A 104 14.22 6.33 -2.00
N ILE A 105 14.00 6.23 -0.69
CA ILE A 105 12.66 6.10 -0.10
C ILE A 105 11.80 7.30 -0.49
N GLN A 106 12.29 8.53 -0.29
CA GLN A 106 11.54 9.75 -0.60
C GLN A 106 11.22 9.87 -2.08
N MET A 107 12.17 9.53 -2.96
CA MET A 107 11.96 9.50 -4.41
C MET A 107 10.92 8.45 -4.83
N LEU A 108 10.97 7.26 -4.25
CA LEU A 108 9.96 6.23 -4.51
C LEU A 108 8.57 6.70 -4.09
N PHE A 109 8.45 7.32 -2.89
CA PHE A 109 7.19 7.89 -2.46
C PHE A 109 6.71 9.00 -3.41
N LEU A 110 7.59 9.92 -3.80
CA LEU A 110 7.25 11.02 -4.72
C LEU A 110 6.70 10.49 -6.05
N ILE A 111 7.39 9.52 -6.67
CA ILE A 111 6.99 8.95 -7.95
C ILE A 111 5.67 8.19 -7.83
N PHE A 112 5.57 7.27 -6.87
CA PHE A 112 4.40 6.40 -6.75
C PHE A 112 3.16 7.13 -6.21
N LEU A 113 3.30 7.97 -5.17
CA LEU A 113 2.18 8.76 -4.67
C LEU A 113 1.73 9.80 -5.70
N GLY A 114 2.68 10.42 -6.40
CA GLY A 114 2.38 11.36 -7.48
C GLY A 114 1.58 10.70 -8.60
N PHE A 115 2.05 9.56 -9.10
CA PHE A 115 1.37 8.81 -10.16
C PHE A 115 -0.03 8.34 -9.74
N ILE A 116 -0.15 7.75 -8.56
CA ILE A 116 -1.43 7.22 -8.08
C ILE A 116 -2.38 8.34 -7.69
N GLY A 117 -1.89 9.36 -6.96
CA GLY A 117 -2.70 10.52 -6.59
C GLY A 117 -3.25 11.25 -7.81
N PHE A 118 -2.42 11.46 -8.83
CA PHE A 118 -2.85 12.06 -10.09
C PHE A 118 -3.86 11.18 -10.84
N SER A 119 -3.61 9.87 -10.93
CA SER A 119 -4.53 8.93 -11.58
C SER A 119 -5.89 8.88 -10.89
N MET A 120 -5.91 8.86 -9.56
CA MET A 120 -7.16 8.87 -8.78
C MET A 120 -7.90 10.22 -8.89
N ALA A 121 -7.18 11.34 -8.89
CA ALA A 121 -7.77 12.66 -9.07
C ALA A 121 -8.40 12.80 -10.46
N PHE A 122 -7.69 12.34 -11.50
CA PHE A 122 -8.19 12.35 -12.88
C PHE A 122 -9.45 11.48 -13.04
N GLU A 123 -9.45 10.26 -12.48
CA GLU A 123 -10.60 9.36 -12.51
C GLU A 123 -11.80 9.97 -11.74
N SER A 124 -11.56 10.55 -10.58
CA SER A 124 -12.58 11.20 -9.77
C SER A 124 -13.18 12.42 -10.48
N ALA A 125 -12.36 13.27 -11.08
CA ALA A 125 -12.81 14.43 -11.87
C ALA A 125 -13.62 13.98 -13.10
N LYS A 126 -13.14 12.99 -13.85
CA LYS A 126 -13.84 12.43 -15.01
C LYS A 126 -15.20 11.87 -14.64
N THR A 127 -15.30 11.12 -13.54
CA THR A 127 -16.57 10.53 -13.08
C THR A 127 -17.56 11.61 -12.68
N THR A 128 -17.11 12.65 -12.00
CA THR A 128 -17.95 13.78 -11.61
C THR A 128 -18.47 14.56 -12.82
N ILE A 129 -17.61 14.85 -13.80
CA ILE A 129 -17.98 15.56 -15.03
C ILE A 129 -18.92 14.72 -15.90
N THR A 130 -18.68 13.40 -16.01
CA THR A 130 -19.52 12.51 -16.81
C THR A 130 -20.90 12.34 -16.18
N LYS A 131 -21.02 12.34 -14.86
CA LYS A 131 -22.29 12.25 -14.15
C LYS A 131 -23.17 13.49 -14.38
N TYR A 132 -22.56 14.65 -14.58
CA TYR A 132 -23.27 15.89 -14.96
C TYR A 132 -23.72 15.89 -16.43
N ARG A 133 -23.09 15.09 -17.30
CA ARG A 133 -23.35 15.10 -18.75
C ARG A 133 -24.23 13.98 -19.28
N THR A 134 -24.36 12.84 -18.62
CA THR A 134 -25.04 11.68 -19.24
C THR A 134 -25.68 10.77 -18.21
N THR A 135 -26.99 10.58 -18.31
CA THR A 135 -27.83 9.62 -17.55
C THR A 135 -27.75 8.20 -18.15
N SER A 136 -26.72 7.84 -18.86
CA SER A 136 -26.59 6.50 -19.47
C SER A 136 -25.54 5.68 -18.73
N SER A 137 -25.95 4.50 -18.25
CA SER A 137 -25.11 3.49 -17.67
C SER A 137 -24.02 3.06 -18.67
N ILE A 138 -22.80 3.56 -18.49
CA ILE A 138 -21.65 3.05 -19.26
C ILE A 138 -21.34 1.65 -18.70
N ARG A 139 -21.77 0.62 -19.41
CA ARG A 139 -21.20 -0.72 -19.28
C ARG A 139 -19.70 -0.59 -19.58
N THR A 140 -18.87 -0.62 -18.55
CA THR A 140 -17.44 -0.78 -18.71
C THR A 140 -17.16 -2.06 -19.46
N LYS A 141 -16.84 -1.94 -20.77
CA LYS A 141 -16.28 -3.06 -21.52
C LYS A 141 -15.01 -3.48 -20.80
N LEU A 142 -14.98 -4.68 -20.25
CA LEU A 142 -13.74 -5.29 -19.75
C LEU A 142 -12.74 -5.28 -20.92
N HIS A 143 -11.67 -4.53 -20.78
CA HIS A 143 -10.55 -4.60 -21.70
C HIS A 143 -9.95 -6.00 -21.62
N GLN A 144 -10.20 -6.81 -22.65
CA GLN A 144 -9.54 -8.10 -22.82
C GLN A 144 -8.12 -7.80 -23.32
N HIS A 145 -7.14 -7.80 -22.40
CA HIS A 145 -5.74 -7.77 -22.79
C HIS A 145 -5.37 -9.11 -23.44
N SER A 146 -5.29 -9.15 -24.75
CA SER A 146 -4.95 -10.34 -25.54
C SER A 146 -3.58 -10.95 -25.20
N TRP A 147 -2.63 -10.15 -24.67
CA TRP A 147 -1.29 -10.60 -24.27
C TRP A 147 -1.28 -11.60 -23.11
N ILE A 148 -2.19 -11.49 -22.16
CA ILE A 148 -2.25 -12.38 -20.99
C ILE A 148 -2.82 -13.74 -21.36
N HIS A 149 -3.61 -13.82 -22.43
CA HIS A 149 -4.22 -15.05 -22.89
C HIS A 149 -3.29 -15.99 -23.69
N GLY A 150 -2.12 -15.51 -24.12
CA GLY A 150 -1.13 -16.32 -24.88
C GLY A 150 -0.18 -17.15 -24.00
N LEU A 151 -0.10 -16.90 -22.68
CA LEU A 151 0.86 -17.54 -21.80
C LEU A 151 0.44 -18.96 -21.36
N PRO A 152 1.41 -19.90 -21.14
CA PRO A 152 1.15 -21.24 -20.61
C PRO A 152 0.67 -21.22 -19.15
N PHE A 153 0.29 -22.38 -18.60
CA PHE A 153 -0.18 -22.57 -17.22
C PHE A 153 -1.44 -21.78 -16.88
N LYS A 154 -2.47 -21.88 -17.73
CA LYS A 154 -3.78 -21.26 -17.50
C LYS A 154 -4.54 -21.96 -16.38
N LEU A 155 -5.00 -21.18 -15.40
CA LEU A 155 -5.83 -21.66 -14.31
C LEU A 155 -7.14 -20.88 -14.22
N ARG A 156 -8.19 -21.56 -13.75
CA ARG A 156 -9.48 -20.92 -13.49
C ARG A 156 -9.56 -20.44 -12.05
N PHE A 157 -9.76 -19.12 -11.90
CA PHE A 157 -9.95 -18.44 -10.62
C PHE A 157 -11.45 -18.19 -10.41
N HIS A 158 -12.09 -19.04 -9.60
CA HIS A 158 -13.56 -19.06 -9.49
C HIS A 158 -14.15 -17.79 -8.89
N ARG A 159 -13.48 -17.20 -7.88
CA ARG A 159 -13.93 -15.98 -7.19
C ARG A 159 -13.76 -14.74 -8.07
N SER A 160 -12.64 -14.64 -8.74
CA SER A 160 -12.32 -13.55 -9.67
C SER A 160 -13.00 -13.70 -11.03
N LYS A 161 -13.60 -14.88 -11.31
CA LYS A 161 -14.22 -15.25 -12.60
C LYS A 161 -13.26 -15.08 -13.80
N LEU A 162 -11.96 -15.33 -13.57
CA LEU A 162 -10.91 -15.17 -14.57
C LEU A 162 -10.35 -16.54 -14.99
N TYR A 163 -9.96 -16.61 -16.25
CA TYR A 163 -9.20 -17.73 -16.82
C TYR A 163 -7.92 -17.18 -17.44
N ILE A 164 -6.86 -17.11 -16.64
CA ILE A 164 -5.58 -16.50 -17.00
C ILE A 164 -4.41 -17.39 -16.60
N SER A 165 -3.22 -17.12 -17.18
CA SER A 165 -1.97 -17.73 -16.74
C SER A 165 -1.62 -17.35 -15.30
N THR A 166 -0.88 -18.21 -14.59
CA THR A 166 -0.36 -17.95 -13.24
C THR A 166 0.88 -17.05 -13.23
N ILE A 167 1.53 -16.89 -14.37
CA ILE A 167 2.77 -16.11 -14.49
C ILE A 167 2.55 -14.61 -14.18
N PRO A 168 1.57 -13.90 -14.78
CA PRO A 168 1.34 -12.49 -14.48
C PRO A 168 1.09 -12.20 -13.00
N PRO A 169 0.25 -12.94 -12.25
CA PRO A 169 0.11 -12.75 -10.81
C PRO A 169 1.44 -12.88 -10.04
N ILE A 170 2.28 -13.88 -10.36
CA ILE A 170 3.57 -14.06 -9.70
C ILE A 170 4.50 -12.88 -9.98
N VAL A 171 4.59 -12.44 -11.23
CA VAL A 171 5.43 -11.32 -11.64
C VAL A 171 4.97 -10.01 -10.97
N ILE A 172 3.66 -9.73 -10.98
CA ILE A 172 3.10 -8.56 -10.29
C ILE A 172 3.40 -8.65 -8.79
N GLY A 173 3.17 -9.82 -8.17
CA GLY A 173 3.49 -10.07 -6.78
C GLY A 173 4.96 -9.75 -6.47
N PHE A 174 5.89 -10.21 -7.31
CA PHE A 174 7.32 -9.98 -7.15
C PHE A 174 7.69 -8.49 -7.15
N PHE A 175 7.30 -7.74 -8.17
CA PHE A 175 7.62 -6.31 -8.24
C PHE A 175 6.96 -5.51 -7.13
N VAL A 176 5.69 -5.79 -6.84
CA VAL A 176 4.98 -5.10 -5.75
C VAL A 176 5.55 -5.47 -4.39
N GLY A 177 5.93 -6.74 -4.17
CA GLY A 177 6.58 -7.18 -2.94
C GLY A 177 7.94 -6.52 -2.73
N MET A 178 8.75 -6.40 -3.79
CA MET A 178 10.05 -5.71 -3.76
C MET A 178 9.89 -4.24 -3.37
N LEU A 179 8.99 -3.51 -4.04
CA LEU A 179 8.71 -2.10 -3.74
C LEU A 179 8.11 -1.93 -2.34
N SER A 180 7.22 -2.83 -1.94
CA SER A 180 6.63 -2.85 -0.60
C SER A 180 7.68 -2.92 0.50
N ALA A 181 8.68 -3.79 0.34
CA ALA A 181 9.74 -3.95 1.32
C ALA A 181 10.70 -2.74 1.40
N MET A 182 10.87 -2.02 0.29
CA MET A 182 11.68 -0.79 0.25
C MET A 182 10.95 0.42 0.83
N MET A 183 9.62 0.47 0.69
CA MET A 183 8.80 1.61 1.13
C MET A 183 8.10 1.39 2.47
N GLY A 184 8.04 0.16 2.98
CA GLY A 184 7.30 -0.19 4.20
C GLY A 184 5.77 -0.22 4.05
N VAL A 185 5.25 -0.10 2.84
CA VAL A 185 3.83 0.21 2.55
C VAL A 185 2.91 -1.01 2.54
N GLY A 186 3.46 -2.22 2.48
CA GLY A 186 2.68 -3.44 2.22
C GLY A 186 2.27 -3.64 0.75
N GLY A 187 2.50 -2.64 -0.12
CA GLY A 187 2.30 -2.74 -1.57
C GLY A 187 0.87 -2.67 -2.07
N GLY A 188 -0.14 -2.61 -1.21
CA GLY A 188 -1.55 -2.66 -1.60
C GLY A 188 -1.97 -1.57 -2.56
N PHE A 189 -1.39 -0.38 -2.42
CA PHE A 189 -1.73 0.76 -3.27
C PHE A 189 -1.26 0.59 -4.73
N ILE A 190 -0.20 -0.18 -4.98
CA ILE A 190 0.24 -0.58 -6.32
C ILE A 190 -0.49 -1.86 -6.76
N MET A 191 -0.71 -2.79 -5.81
CA MET A 191 -1.35 -4.07 -6.08
C MET A 191 -2.77 -3.92 -6.60
N ILE A 192 -3.57 -3.02 -6.00
CA ILE A 192 -4.97 -2.83 -6.38
C ILE A 192 -5.10 -2.38 -7.85
N PRO A 193 -4.43 -1.31 -8.31
CA PRO A 193 -4.43 -0.94 -9.72
C PRO A 193 -3.92 -2.05 -10.63
N ALA A 194 -2.84 -2.74 -10.24
CA ALA A 194 -2.28 -3.82 -11.03
C ALA A 194 -3.28 -4.99 -11.21
N MET A 195 -3.98 -5.37 -10.14
CA MET A 195 -5.00 -6.43 -10.21
C MET A 195 -6.23 -6.02 -11.04
N VAL A 196 -6.63 -4.75 -10.98
CA VAL A 196 -7.78 -4.23 -11.72
C VAL A 196 -7.44 -4.05 -13.19
N TYR A 197 -6.35 -3.34 -13.49
CA TYR A 197 -6.04 -2.94 -14.87
C TYR A 197 -5.27 -4.00 -15.65
N ILE A 198 -4.36 -4.76 -15.01
CA ILE A 198 -3.56 -5.77 -15.70
C ILE A 198 -4.26 -7.12 -15.68
N LEU A 199 -4.73 -7.58 -14.50
CA LEU A 199 -5.39 -8.90 -14.39
C LEU A 199 -6.89 -8.86 -14.72
N GLY A 200 -7.54 -7.70 -14.74
CA GLY A 200 -8.97 -7.55 -15.03
C GLY A 200 -9.89 -8.05 -13.91
N MET A 201 -9.42 -8.04 -12.66
CA MET A 201 -10.20 -8.48 -11.50
C MET A 201 -11.29 -7.46 -11.12
N SER A 202 -12.39 -7.98 -10.58
CA SER A 202 -13.44 -7.12 -10.02
C SER A 202 -12.99 -6.46 -8.73
N THR A 203 -13.25 -5.16 -8.56
CA THR A 203 -12.80 -4.33 -7.41
C THR A 203 -13.20 -4.90 -6.05
N ASN A 204 -14.37 -5.56 -5.95
CA ASN A 204 -14.83 -6.15 -4.69
C ASN A 204 -13.93 -7.30 -4.18
N VAL A 205 -13.35 -8.09 -5.09
CA VAL A 205 -12.48 -9.22 -4.75
C VAL A 205 -11.03 -8.79 -4.61
N VAL A 206 -10.64 -7.73 -5.33
CA VAL A 206 -9.27 -7.18 -5.31
C VAL A 206 -8.87 -6.75 -3.90
N VAL A 207 -9.71 -5.99 -3.20
CA VAL A 207 -9.42 -5.46 -1.85
C VAL A 207 -9.11 -6.59 -0.86
N GLY A 208 -9.94 -7.62 -0.80
CA GLY A 208 -9.71 -8.73 0.13
C GLY A 208 -8.51 -9.59 -0.26
N THR A 209 -8.28 -9.79 -1.57
CA THR A 209 -7.16 -10.59 -2.09
C THR A 209 -5.82 -9.87 -1.93
N SER A 210 -5.77 -8.54 -2.11
CA SER A 210 -4.58 -7.74 -1.85
C SER A 210 -4.18 -7.78 -0.37
N LEU A 211 -5.14 -7.58 0.53
CA LEU A 211 -4.88 -7.67 1.98
C LEU A 211 -4.35 -9.06 2.38
N PHE A 212 -4.88 -10.13 1.79
CA PHE A 212 -4.37 -11.48 2.04
C PHE A 212 -2.90 -11.63 1.62
N GLN A 213 -2.53 -11.17 0.45
CA GLN A 213 -1.13 -11.23 -0.02
C GLN A 213 -0.23 -10.33 0.83
N ILE A 214 -0.70 -9.12 1.21
CA ILE A 214 0.06 -8.16 2.02
C ILE A 214 0.48 -8.78 3.36
N ILE A 215 -0.35 -9.59 4.03
CA ILE A 215 -0.01 -10.25 5.30
C ILE A 215 1.34 -10.98 5.18
N PHE A 216 1.51 -11.79 4.14
CA PHE A 216 2.72 -12.60 3.99
C PHE A 216 3.93 -11.77 3.58
N VAL A 217 3.73 -10.80 2.70
CA VAL A 217 4.79 -9.89 2.25
C VAL A 217 5.29 -9.02 3.41
N THR A 218 4.38 -8.45 4.20
CA THR A 218 4.77 -7.61 5.34
C THR A 218 5.30 -8.41 6.52
N ALA A 219 4.81 -9.64 6.74
CA ALA A 219 5.41 -10.55 7.72
C ALA A 219 6.88 -10.86 7.36
N ASN A 220 7.13 -11.20 6.09
CA ASN A 220 8.48 -11.43 5.58
C ASN A 220 9.36 -10.16 5.70
N SER A 221 8.83 -9.02 5.28
CA SER A 221 9.53 -7.72 5.40
C SER A 221 9.83 -7.36 6.86
N THR A 222 8.87 -7.53 7.76
CA THR A 222 9.05 -7.28 9.21
C THR A 222 10.17 -8.14 9.78
N PHE A 223 10.15 -9.44 9.46
CA PHE A 223 11.18 -10.36 9.93
C PHE A 223 12.58 -9.95 9.47
N PHE A 224 12.75 -9.71 8.19
CA PHE A 224 14.06 -9.34 7.64
C PHE A 224 14.48 -7.91 8.01
N GLN A 225 13.58 -6.93 8.07
CA GLN A 225 13.91 -5.57 8.52
C GLN A 225 14.33 -5.56 9.99
N SER A 226 13.70 -6.37 10.83
CA SER A 226 14.09 -6.52 12.23
C SER A 226 15.43 -7.23 12.39
N TYR A 227 15.64 -8.35 11.67
CA TYR A 227 16.82 -9.20 11.82
C TYR A 227 18.06 -8.64 11.11
N LEU A 228 17.93 -8.21 9.84
CA LEU A 228 19.06 -7.77 9.02
C LEU A 228 19.38 -6.29 9.19
N ASN A 229 18.37 -5.44 9.26
CA ASN A 229 18.52 -3.99 9.21
C ASN A 229 18.38 -3.32 10.58
N GLN A 230 17.78 -3.99 11.56
CA GLN A 230 17.53 -3.45 12.92
C GLN A 230 16.85 -2.06 12.88
N THR A 231 15.90 -1.87 11.96
CA THR A 231 15.21 -0.59 11.73
C THR A 231 13.85 -0.52 12.40
N VAL A 232 13.41 -1.58 13.07
CA VAL A 232 12.09 -1.67 13.70
C VAL A 232 12.13 -1.14 15.13
N ASP A 233 11.41 -0.05 15.37
CA ASP A 233 11.15 0.45 16.73
C ASP A 233 9.90 -0.26 17.29
N ILE A 234 10.11 -1.11 18.31
CA ILE A 234 9.06 -1.96 18.87
C ILE A 234 8.00 -1.13 19.60
N ILE A 235 8.39 -0.03 20.27
CA ILE A 235 7.46 0.82 21.02
C ILE A 235 6.56 1.56 20.03
N LEU A 236 7.17 2.19 19.03
CA LEU A 236 6.45 2.89 17.97
C LEU A 236 5.51 1.93 17.22
N ALA A 237 6.01 0.74 16.82
CA ALA A 237 5.21 -0.27 16.16
C ALA A 237 3.99 -0.71 16.98
N SER A 238 4.18 -0.96 18.29
CA SER A 238 3.09 -1.39 19.16
C SER A 238 1.97 -0.35 19.30
N LEU A 239 2.32 0.92 19.43
CA LEU A 239 1.35 2.02 19.48
C LEU A 239 0.55 2.14 18.16
N MET A 240 1.25 2.04 17.03
CA MET A 240 0.64 2.07 15.71
C MET A 240 -0.28 0.87 15.47
N ILE A 241 0.12 -0.33 15.91
CA ILE A 241 -0.68 -1.57 15.78
C ILE A 241 -2.00 -1.43 16.52
N VAL A 242 -2.00 -0.92 17.76
CA VAL A 242 -3.23 -0.73 18.53
C VAL A 242 -4.21 0.18 17.78
N GLY A 243 -3.74 1.34 17.31
CA GLY A 243 -4.56 2.24 16.50
C GLY A 243 -5.00 1.59 15.19
N GLY A 244 -4.05 0.99 14.46
CA GLY A 244 -4.26 0.41 13.13
C GLY A 244 -5.28 -0.72 13.08
N VAL A 245 -5.22 -1.63 14.03
CA VAL A 245 -6.18 -2.77 14.13
C VAL A 245 -7.60 -2.27 14.37
N ILE A 246 -7.78 -1.34 15.30
CA ILE A 246 -9.10 -0.74 15.59
C ILE A 246 -9.59 0.03 14.36
N GLY A 247 -8.72 0.87 13.78
CA GLY A 247 -9.03 1.63 12.58
C GLY A 247 -9.42 0.75 11.40
N ALA A 248 -8.68 -0.32 11.13
CA ALA A 248 -8.95 -1.23 10.01
C ALA A 248 -10.32 -1.92 10.12
N GLN A 249 -10.75 -2.29 11.33
CA GLN A 249 -12.08 -2.87 11.55
C GLN A 249 -13.19 -1.85 11.31
N ILE A 250 -13.02 -0.62 11.80
CA ILE A 250 -13.97 0.47 11.60
C ILE A 250 -14.04 0.82 10.11
N GLY A 251 -12.90 0.98 9.46
CA GLY A 251 -12.79 1.27 8.04
C GLY A 251 -13.46 0.21 7.17
N ALA A 252 -13.18 -1.06 7.41
CA ALA A 252 -13.79 -2.16 6.66
C ALA A 252 -15.34 -2.20 6.81
N ARG A 253 -15.87 -1.77 7.96
CA ARG A 253 -17.33 -1.65 8.16
C ARG A 253 -17.92 -0.43 7.46
N LEU A 254 -17.25 0.73 7.54
CA LEU A 254 -17.68 1.97 6.91
C LEU A 254 -17.64 1.91 5.39
N GLY A 255 -16.68 1.17 4.81
CA GLY A 255 -16.53 0.99 3.37
C GLY A 255 -17.75 0.41 2.67
N THR A 256 -18.64 -0.26 3.39
CA THR A 256 -19.91 -0.75 2.84
C THR A 256 -21.02 0.30 2.77
N LYS A 257 -20.90 1.37 3.55
CA LYS A 257 -21.93 2.42 3.66
C LYS A 257 -21.61 3.66 2.82
N LEU A 258 -20.34 3.89 2.52
CA LEU A 258 -19.88 5.09 1.85
C LEU A 258 -19.78 4.85 0.32
N LYS A 259 -20.12 5.88 -0.45
CA LYS A 259 -19.99 5.84 -1.91
C LYS A 259 -18.49 5.91 -2.26
N ALA A 260 -18.02 4.94 -3.01
CA ALA A 260 -16.61 4.81 -3.39
C ALA A 260 -16.04 6.05 -4.10
N GLU A 261 -16.87 6.82 -4.79
CA GLU A 261 -16.48 8.03 -5.52
C GLU A 261 -15.94 9.12 -4.57
N TYR A 262 -16.68 9.42 -3.49
CA TYR A 262 -16.26 10.45 -2.51
C TYR A 262 -14.99 10.04 -1.77
N LEU A 263 -14.92 8.75 -1.40
CA LEU A 263 -13.75 8.21 -0.73
C LEU A 263 -12.48 8.32 -1.59
N ARG A 264 -12.58 7.99 -2.89
CA ARG A 264 -11.46 8.12 -3.83
C ARG A 264 -11.01 9.58 -3.99
N GLY A 265 -11.96 10.52 -4.05
CA GLY A 265 -11.65 11.94 -4.14
C GLY A 265 -10.88 12.45 -2.90
N ILE A 266 -11.36 12.13 -1.71
CA ILE A 266 -10.70 12.50 -0.45
C ILE A 266 -9.30 11.89 -0.37
N LEU A 267 -9.17 10.61 -0.72
CA LEU A 267 -7.88 9.93 -0.74
C LEU A 267 -6.90 10.55 -1.74
N ALA A 268 -7.38 10.90 -2.94
CA ALA A 268 -6.56 11.55 -3.96
C ALA A 268 -6.01 12.90 -3.47
N ILE A 269 -6.85 13.72 -2.85
CA ILE A 269 -6.43 15.01 -2.29
C ILE A 269 -5.38 14.80 -1.20
N LEU A 270 -5.61 13.85 -0.28
CA LEU A 270 -4.68 13.58 0.82
C LEU A 270 -3.34 13.06 0.30
N VAL A 271 -3.35 12.13 -0.67
CA VAL A 271 -2.14 11.60 -1.31
C VAL A 271 -1.35 12.68 -2.03
N LEU A 272 -2.04 13.56 -2.78
CA LEU A 272 -1.39 14.67 -3.48
C LEU A 272 -0.83 15.72 -2.50
N ALA A 273 -1.50 15.98 -1.39
CA ALA A 273 -0.99 16.87 -0.35
C ALA A 273 0.31 16.33 0.28
N VAL A 274 0.34 15.02 0.58
CA VAL A 274 1.55 14.35 1.07
C VAL A 274 2.67 14.38 0.02
N CYS A 275 2.34 14.11 -1.25
CA CYS A 275 3.29 14.17 -2.36
C CYS A 275 3.89 15.57 -2.52
N ALA A 276 3.05 16.63 -2.48
CA ALA A 276 3.49 18.03 -2.54
C ALA A 276 4.42 18.38 -1.38
N LYS A 277 4.12 17.91 -0.16
CA LYS A 277 4.98 18.11 1.00
C LYS A 277 6.34 17.43 0.85
N ILE A 278 6.38 16.15 0.40
CA ILE A 278 7.65 15.46 0.11
C ILE A 278 8.44 16.21 -0.97
N PHE A 279 7.77 16.68 -2.02
CA PHE A 279 8.41 17.44 -3.08
C PHE A 279 9.04 18.74 -2.55
N THR A 280 8.32 19.49 -1.71
CA THR A 280 8.86 20.71 -1.10
C THR A 280 10.05 20.44 -0.18
N ASP A 281 9.99 19.36 0.62
CA ASP A 281 11.08 18.98 1.53
C ASP A 281 12.34 18.51 0.77
N LEU A 282 12.18 17.94 -0.44
CA LEU A 282 13.30 17.55 -1.30
C LEU A 282 13.92 18.72 -2.07
N THR A 283 13.11 19.76 -2.40
CA THR A 283 13.56 20.87 -3.28
C THR A 283 14.01 22.08 -2.50
N LEU A 284 13.42 22.32 -1.32
CA LEU A 284 13.81 23.44 -0.47
C LEU A 284 15.02 23.04 0.36
N THR A 285 16.04 23.89 0.36
CA THR A 285 17.21 23.74 1.23
C THR A 285 16.74 23.74 2.69
N PRO A 286 17.20 22.76 3.51
CA PRO A 286 16.83 22.73 4.92
C PRO A 286 17.26 24.04 5.61
N ALA A 287 16.37 24.58 6.45
CA ALA A 287 16.62 25.84 7.16
C ALA A 287 17.84 25.76 8.10
N ASN A 288 18.28 24.56 8.49
CA ASN A 288 19.44 24.26 9.30
C ASN A 288 20.46 23.46 8.49
N LEU A 289 21.38 24.17 7.82
CA LEU A 289 22.48 23.56 7.05
C LEU A 289 23.55 22.87 7.93
N PHE A 290 23.50 23.05 9.23
CA PHE A 290 24.50 22.56 10.20
C PHE A 290 23.82 21.97 11.45
N SER A 291 23.01 20.94 11.32
CA SER A 291 22.74 20.07 12.47
C SER A 291 23.87 19.04 12.56
N LEU A 292 24.89 19.35 13.33
CA LEU A 292 25.79 18.32 13.87
C LEU A 292 24.93 17.52 14.86
N ASP A 293 24.38 16.39 14.43
CA ASP A 293 23.91 15.38 15.36
C ASP A 293 25.13 14.87 16.11
N LEU A 294 25.27 15.37 17.34
CA LEU A 294 26.20 14.81 18.30
C LEU A 294 25.82 13.36 18.53
N LEU A 295 26.70 12.47 18.09
CA LEU A 295 26.71 11.03 18.33
C LEU A 295 26.59 10.69 19.81
#